data_d6c7a3f269e0decffe4fb76ea8ca069b
#
_entry.id   d6c7a3f269e0decffe4fb76ea8ca069b
#
_cell.length_a   1.000
_cell.length_b   1.000
_cell.length_c   1.000
_cell.angle_alpha   90.00
_cell.angle_beta   90.00
_cell.angle_gamma   90.00
#
_symmetry.space_group_name_H-M   'P 1'
#
loop_
_entity.id
_entity.type
_entity.pdbx_description
1 polymer ?
#
loop_
_entity_poly.entity_id
_entity_poly.type
_entity_poly.pdbx_seq_one_letter_code
_entity_poly.pdbx_strand_id
1 'polypeptide(L)'
;VTSGCQSTGRTTDTPQTGSQQLLLNSSVDAVIQAIDFCPLAERSVYLDTTGLGDKTNEYLPYRIREQMAVSGVRLAHSRDDAEIIVQAGLAAYGTDSNLNTFGLTETNQIPELNLGFNQTQYGIAKLSMFAVERESGRLVWQAGPVRSDSSQGIRKSFGLGPFYSGTIAHPATITRYSNFRRTKRR
;
A
#
# COMPACT_ATOMS: atom_id res chain seq x y z
N VAL A 1 -39.61 -20.60 -16.57
CA VAL A 1 -38.19 -20.27 -16.80
C VAL A 1 -37.99 -18.84 -16.33
N THR A 2 -37.49 -18.64 -15.10
CA THR A 2 -37.17 -17.33 -14.56
C THR A 2 -35.69 -17.04 -14.82
N SER A 3 -35.44 -16.13 -15.76
CA SER A 3 -34.11 -15.61 -16.08
C SER A 3 -33.69 -14.68 -14.95
N GLY A 4 -32.76 -15.12 -14.11
CA GLY A 4 -32.16 -14.27 -13.10
C GLY A 4 -31.08 -13.38 -13.72
N CYS A 5 -31.33 -12.06 -13.77
CA CYS A 5 -30.29 -11.08 -14.12
C CYS A 5 -29.23 -11.01 -13.00
N GLN A 6 -28.05 -11.54 -13.26
CA GLN A 6 -26.87 -11.22 -12.47
C GLN A 6 -26.31 -9.87 -12.96
N SER A 7 -26.51 -8.83 -12.18
CA SER A 7 -25.85 -7.55 -12.41
C SER A 7 -24.53 -7.53 -11.63
N THR A 8 -23.41 -7.66 -12.32
CA THR A 8 -22.09 -7.36 -11.77
C THR A 8 -21.82 -5.87 -11.92
N GLY A 9 -22.23 -5.08 -10.95
CA GLY A 9 -21.95 -3.65 -10.92
C GLY A 9 -20.50 -3.42 -10.55
N ARG A 10 -19.69 -2.91 -11.48
CA ARG A 10 -18.38 -2.35 -11.20
C ARG A 10 -18.58 -0.88 -10.81
N THR A 11 -18.27 -0.52 -9.57
CA THR A 11 -18.57 0.82 -9.04
C THR A 11 -17.44 1.84 -9.22
N THR A 12 -16.30 1.46 -9.83
CA THR A 12 -15.16 2.36 -10.09
C THR A 12 -14.59 2.14 -11.48
N ASP A 13 -14.39 3.23 -12.22
CA ASP A 13 -13.74 3.25 -13.54
C ASP A 13 -12.21 3.17 -13.49
N THR A 14 -11.62 3.03 -12.30
CA THR A 14 -10.17 2.90 -12.14
C THR A 14 -9.74 1.46 -12.40
N PRO A 15 -8.51 1.22 -12.91
CA PRO A 15 -7.96 -0.13 -13.14
C PRO A 15 -7.92 -0.97 -11.86
N GLN A 16 -7.98 -0.33 -10.68
CA GLN A 16 -8.00 -0.97 -9.37
C GLN A 16 -9.25 -0.59 -8.59
N THR A 17 -9.83 -1.56 -7.88
CA THR A 17 -10.94 -1.31 -6.95
C THR A 17 -10.48 -0.49 -5.74
N GLY A 18 -11.40 0.22 -5.08
CA GLY A 18 -11.09 0.98 -3.87
C GLY A 18 -10.44 0.12 -2.76
N SER A 19 -10.87 -1.15 -2.62
CA SER A 19 -10.25 -2.10 -1.67
C SER A 19 -8.80 -2.43 -2.03
N GLN A 20 -8.49 -2.61 -3.32
CA GLN A 20 -7.13 -2.85 -3.79
C GLN A 20 -6.23 -1.64 -3.56
N GLN A 21 -6.74 -0.43 -3.82
CA GLN A 21 -6.00 0.81 -3.52
C GLN A 21 -5.72 0.95 -2.03
N LEU A 22 -6.71 0.64 -1.17
CA LEU A 22 -6.56 0.69 0.28
C LEU A 22 -5.52 -0.32 0.77
N LEU A 23 -5.52 -1.55 0.24
CA LEU A 23 -4.52 -2.57 0.54
C LEU A 23 -3.11 -2.09 0.16
N LEU A 24 -2.93 -1.57 -1.05
CA LEU A 24 -1.65 -1.05 -1.50
C LEU A 24 -1.15 0.10 -0.63
N ASN A 25 -2.01 1.07 -0.35
CA ASN A 25 -1.66 2.23 0.47
C ASN A 25 -1.30 1.82 1.90
N SER A 26 -2.02 0.84 2.48
CA SER A 26 -1.67 0.32 3.81
C SER A 26 -0.31 -0.38 3.84
N SER A 27 0.05 -1.12 2.78
CA SER A 27 1.38 -1.72 2.66
C SER A 27 2.47 -0.67 2.50
N VAL A 28 2.21 0.39 1.73
CA VAL A 28 3.11 1.56 1.57
C VAL A 28 3.31 2.25 2.91
N ASP A 29 2.25 2.53 3.64
CA ASP A 29 2.34 3.18 4.96
C ASP A 29 3.21 2.39 5.92
N ALA A 30 3.02 1.08 5.99
CA ALA A 30 3.81 0.21 6.86
C ALA A 30 5.29 0.15 6.46
N VAL A 31 5.60 0.09 5.15
CA VAL A 31 6.99 0.13 4.66
C VAL A 31 7.66 1.45 5.03
N ILE A 32 6.99 2.59 4.81
CA ILE A 32 7.57 3.91 5.05
C ILE A 32 7.75 4.16 6.54
N GLN A 33 6.81 3.72 7.39
CA GLN A 33 6.92 3.82 8.84
C GLN A 33 8.09 3.00 9.41
N ALA A 34 8.50 1.93 8.74
CA ALA A 34 9.64 1.11 9.14
C ALA A 34 11.01 1.70 8.75
N ILE A 35 11.02 2.77 7.93
CA ILE A 35 12.25 3.44 7.49
C ILE A 35 12.59 4.58 8.46
N ASP A 36 13.80 4.54 9.01
CA ASP A 36 14.33 5.61 9.87
C ASP A 36 15.04 6.68 9.03
N PHE A 37 14.46 7.88 8.97
CA PHE A 37 15.05 9.04 8.31
C PHE A 37 15.78 9.98 9.28
N CYS A 38 15.83 9.70 10.57
CA CYS A 38 16.51 10.54 11.55
C CYS A 38 17.98 10.85 11.21
N PRO A 39 18.77 9.93 10.59
CA PRO A 39 20.13 10.22 10.18
C PRO A 39 20.26 11.35 9.13
N LEU A 40 19.18 11.69 8.45
CA LEU A 40 19.11 12.76 7.46
C LEU A 40 18.49 14.05 8.02
N ALA A 41 18.16 14.08 9.33
CA ALA A 41 17.55 15.25 9.95
C ALA A 41 18.43 16.50 9.78
N GLU A 42 17.78 17.66 9.62
CA GLU A 42 18.39 18.98 9.42
C GLU A 42 19.22 19.15 8.13
N ARG A 43 19.37 18.08 7.32
CA ARG A 43 20.05 18.15 6.03
C ARG A 43 19.07 18.58 4.93
N SER A 44 19.58 19.26 3.90
CA SER A 44 18.82 19.60 2.70
C SER A 44 18.82 18.40 1.74
N VAL A 45 17.65 17.81 1.50
CA VAL A 45 17.49 16.54 0.78
C VAL A 45 16.54 16.69 -0.40
N TYR A 46 16.99 16.27 -1.58
CA TYR A 46 16.15 16.08 -2.75
C TYR A 46 15.75 14.61 -2.88
N LEU A 47 14.45 14.34 -3.04
CA LEU A 47 13.93 13.00 -3.28
C LEU A 47 13.83 12.73 -4.79
N ASP A 48 14.69 11.88 -5.28
CA ASP A 48 14.64 11.36 -6.65
C ASP A 48 13.70 10.15 -6.71
N THR A 49 12.62 10.31 -7.46
CA THR A 49 11.55 9.32 -7.59
C THR A 49 11.60 8.50 -8.88
N THR A 50 12.63 8.68 -9.71
CA THR A 50 12.76 8.00 -11.02
C THR A 50 12.75 6.48 -10.90
N GLY A 51 13.30 5.94 -9.81
CA GLY A 51 13.30 4.49 -9.53
C GLY A 51 11.96 3.91 -9.05
N LEU A 52 10.94 4.74 -8.86
CA LEU A 52 9.60 4.27 -8.46
C LEU A 52 8.77 3.77 -9.66
N GLY A 53 9.11 4.23 -10.88
CA GLY A 53 8.43 3.85 -12.12
C GLY A 53 7.01 4.41 -12.25
N ASP A 54 6.44 4.24 -13.44
CA ASP A 54 5.10 4.80 -13.79
C ASP A 54 3.92 4.03 -13.14
N LYS A 55 4.20 2.90 -12.50
CA LYS A 55 3.16 2.06 -11.88
C LYS A 55 2.75 2.52 -10.50
N THR A 56 3.48 3.45 -9.91
CA THR A 56 3.13 4.01 -8.61
C THR A 56 2.13 5.14 -8.78
N ASN A 57 1.12 5.17 -7.89
CA ASN A 57 0.31 6.37 -7.74
C ASN A 57 1.14 7.47 -7.04
N GLU A 58 0.68 8.69 -7.11
CA GLU A 58 1.34 9.86 -6.48
C GLU A 58 1.41 9.74 -4.94
N TYR A 59 0.69 8.78 -4.35
CA TYR A 59 0.64 8.58 -2.91
C TYR A 59 1.98 8.14 -2.32
N LEU A 60 2.73 7.24 -2.99
CA LEU A 60 4.01 6.77 -2.48
C LEU A 60 5.07 7.88 -2.36
N PRO A 61 5.34 8.70 -3.40
CA PRO A 61 6.24 9.85 -3.28
C PRO A 61 5.79 10.86 -2.22
N TYR A 62 4.48 11.10 -2.12
CA TYR A 62 3.91 11.97 -1.10
C TYR A 62 4.21 11.46 0.31
N ARG A 63 3.96 10.18 0.58
CA ARG A 63 4.19 9.57 1.89
C ARG A 63 5.68 9.55 2.30
N ILE A 64 6.58 9.32 1.34
CA ILE A 64 8.03 9.40 1.60
C ILE A 64 8.38 10.83 2.04
N ARG A 65 7.96 11.86 1.30
CA ARG A 65 8.23 13.27 1.64
C ARG A 65 7.65 13.64 3.01
N GLU A 66 6.44 13.22 3.30
CA GLU A 66 5.80 13.47 4.59
C GLU A 66 6.61 12.86 5.75
N GLN A 67 7.00 11.58 5.64
CA GLN A 67 7.77 10.92 6.68
C GLN A 67 9.16 11.53 6.86
N MET A 68 9.83 11.92 5.77
CA MET A 68 11.09 12.67 5.82
C MET A 68 10.92 13.99 6.58
N ALA A 69 9.89 14.78 6.25
CA ALA A 69 9.59 16.04 6.92
C ALA A 69 9.28 15.85 8.41
N VAL A 70 8.50 14.82 8.78
CA VAL A 70 8.21 14.45 10.18
C VAL A 70 9.50 14.08 10.95
N SER A 71 10.47 13.47 10.26
CA SER A 71 11.78 13.13 10.82
C SER A 71 12.76 14.31 10.91
N GLY A 72 12.34 15.53 10.51
CA GLY A 72 13.15 16.74 10.60
C GLY A 72 14.06 16.99 9.38
N VAL A 73 13.85 16.27 8.28
CA VAL A 73 14.58 16.48 7.02
C VAL A 73 14.06 17.74 6.33
N ARG A 74 14.96 18.58 5.81
CA ARG A 74 14.60 19.73 4.99
C ARG A 74 14.49 19.32 3.53
N LEU A 75 13.27 19.37 2.97
CA LEU A 75 13.03 18.97 1.58
C LEU A 75 13.46 20.11 0.62
N ALA A 76 14.41 19.82 -0.27
CA ALA A 76 14.83 20.71 -1.34
C ALA A 76 13.83 20.66 -2.51
N HIS A 77 13.63 21.80 -3.16
CA HIS A 77 12.76 21.90 -4.32
C HIS A 77 13.41 21.38 -5.61
N SER A 78 14.71 21.51 -5.71
CA SER A 78 15.50 21.04 -6.85
C SER A 78 16.68 20.18 -6.40
N ARG A 79 17.24 19.42 -7.34
CA ARG A 79 18.45 18.62 -7.11
C ARG A 79 19.65 19.49 -6.78
N ASP A 80 19.71 20.69 -7.37
CA ASP A 80 20.84 21.61 -7.21
C ASP A 80 20.85 22.31 -5.86
N ASP A 81 19.66 22.48 -5.22
CA ASP A 81 19.51 23.10 -3.90
C ASP A 81 19.76 22.09 -2.75
N ALA A 82 19.96 20.82 -3.08
CA ALA A 82 20.13 19.78 -2.08
C ALA A 82 21.60 19.51 -1.75
N GLU A 83 21.87 19.21 -0.49
CA GLU A 83 23.14 18.64 -0.04
C GLU A 83 23.20 17.13 -0.32
N ILE A 84 22.06 16.47 -0.17
CA ILE A 84 21.90 15.01 -0.26
C ILE A 84 20.80 14.68 -1.28
N ILE A 85 21.05 13.67 -2.09
CA ILE A 85 20.08 13.09 -3.02
C ILE A 85 19.67 11.72 -2.50
N VAL A 86 18.40 11.56 -2.14
CA VAL A 86 17.79 10.28 -1.79
C VAL A 86 17.19 9.68 -3.04
N GLN A 87 17.60 8.47 -3.39
CA GLN A 87 17.03 7.69 -4.48
C GLN A 87 16.12 6.61 -3.89
N ALA A 88 14.88 6.58 -4.37
CA ALA A 88 13.89 5.59 -3.99
C ALA A 88 13.69 4.58 -5.12
N GLY A 89 13.82 3.29 -4.82
CA GLY A 89 13.61 2.20 -5.77
C GLY A 89 12.50 1.27 -5.31
N LEU A 90 11.55 0.98 -6.20
CA LEU A 90 10.40 0.12 -5.94
C LEU A 90 10.65 -1.26 -6.55
N ALA A 91 10.76 -2.30 -5.69
CA ALA A 91 11.02 -3.67 -6.12
C ALA A 91 9.74 -4.49 -6.33
N ALA A 92 8.69 -4.22 -5.56
CA ALA A 92 7.37 -4.85 -5.74
C ALA A 92 6.26 -3.89 -5.32
N TYR A 93 5.20 -3.84 -6.12
CA TYR A 93 4.00 -3.06 -5.85
C TYR A 93 2.83 -3.66 -6.60
N GLY A 94 1.90 -4.27 -5.88
CA GLY A 94 0.77 -4.93 -6.51
C GLY A 94 -0.21 -5.53 -5.52
N THR A 95 -1.32 -6.03 -6.06
CA THR A 95 -2.32 -6.78 -5.32
C THR A 95 -2.49 -8.17 -5.90
N ASP A 96 -2.53 -9.17 -5.00
CA ASP A 96 -2.89 -10.55 -5.32
C ASP A 96 -4.28 -10.86 -4.75
N SER A 97 -5.03 -11.69 -5.46
CA SER A 97 -6.37 -12.10 -5.06
C SER A 97 -6.51 -13.61 -5.20
N ASN A 98 -6.99 -14.25 -4.15
CA ASN A 98 -7.31 -15.67 -4.14
C ASN A 98 -8.79 -15.84 -3.77
N LEU A 99 -9.55 -16.54 -4.62
CA LEU A 99 -10.95 -16.85 -4.42
C LEU A 99 -11.14 -18.37 -4.39
N ASN A 100 -11.59 -18.87 -3.27
CA ASN A 100 -11.98 -20.29 -3.11
C ASN A 100 -13.50 -20.35 -2.94
N THR A 101 -14.17 -21.02 -3.85
CA THR A 101 -15.61 -21.31 -3.78
C THR A 101 -15.82 -22.78 -3.42
N PHE A 102 -16.85 -23.08 -2.66
CA PHE A 102 -17.27 -24.44 -2.39
C PHE A 102 -18.78 -24.56 -2.56
N GLY A 103 -19.20 -25.67 -3.17
CA GLY A 103 -20.58 -25.89 -3.53
C GLY A 103 -20.75 -27.19 -4.32
N LEU A 104 -21.94 -27.41 -4.81
CA LEU A 104 -22.27 -28.51 -5.73
C LEU A 104 -22.14 -28.00 -7.15
N THR A 105 -21.37 -28.72 -7.97
CA THR A 105 -21.23 -28.42 -9.40
C THR A 105 -22.53 -28.80 -10.11
N GLU A 106 -22.90 -28.02 -11.13
CA GLU A 106 -24.03 -28.30 -11.97
C GLU A 106 -23.92 -29.72 -12.58
N THR A 107 -25.03 -30.48 -12.49
CA THR A 107 -25.21 -31.75 -13.18
C THR A 107 -26.54 -31.69 -13.96
N ASN A 108 -26.76 -32.64 -14.86
CA ASN A 108 -28.02 -32.68 -15.67
C ASN A 108 -29.31 -32.64 -14.86
N GLN A 109 -29.26 -32.86 -13.55
CA GLN A 109 -30.43 -32.94 -12.66
C GLN A 109 -30.37 -31.97 -11.47
N ILE A 110 -29.20 -31.37 -11.17
CA ILE A 110 -29.03 -30.49 -10.04
C ILE A 110 -28.39 -29.20 -10.53
N PRO A 111 -29.01 -28.02 -10.33
CA PRO A 111 -28.41 -26.73 -10.65
C PRO A 111 -27.18 -26.49 -9.76
N GLU A 112 -26.25 -25.67 -10.23
CA GLU A 112 -25.10 -25.22 -9.42
C GLU A 112 -25.59 -24.60 -8.11
N LEU A 113 -25.11 -25.12 -6.99
CA LEU A 113 -25.40 -24.61 -5.66
C LEU A 113 -24.12 -24.12 -5.00
N ASN A 114 -23.92 -22.83 -4.98
CA ASN A 114 -22.79 -22.21 -4.27
C ASN A 114 -23.10 -22.10 -2.76
N LEU A 115 -22.46 -22.94 -1.96
CA LEU A 115 -22.65 -23.00 -0.50
C LEU A 115 -21.84 -21.94 0.23
N GLY A 116 -20.81 -21.40 -0.41
CA GLY A 116 -20.01 -20.34 0.17
C GLY A 116 -18.74 -20.03 -0.62
N PHE A 117 -18.07 -18.98 -0.18
CA PHE A 117 -16.77 -18.57 -0.74
C PHE A 117 -15.86 -18.00 0.36
N ASN A 118 -14.58 -18.10 0.09
CA ASN A 118 -13.53 -17.42 0.84
C ASN A 118 -12.63 -16.68 -0.14
N GLN A 119 -12.70 -15.36 -0.11
CA GLN A 119 -11.87 -14.48 -0.92
C GLN A 119 -10.84 -13.80 -0.03
N THR A 120 -9.57 -13.91 -0.38
CA THR A 120 -8.48 -13.22 0.30
C THR A 120 -7.73 -12.36 -0.72
N GLN A 121 -7.51 -11.10 -0.37
CA GLN A 121 -6.75 -10.14 -1.17
C GLN A 121 -5.55 -9.68 -0.35
N TYR A 122 -4.42 -9.51 -1.03
CA TYR A 122 -3.17 -9.02 -0.45
C TYR A 122 -2.71 -7.80 -1.23
N GLY A 123 -2.24 -6.78 -0.50
CA GLY A 123 -1.47 -5.68 -1.05
C GLY A 123 -0.01 -5.88 -0.64
N ILE A 124 0.92 -5.74 -1.59
CA ILE A 124 2.35 -5.96 -1.37
C ILE A 124 3.10 -4.70 -1.80
N ALA A 125 3.96 -4.19 -0.92
CA ALA A 125 4.92 -3.14 -1.24
C ALA A 125 6.32 -3.55 -0.76
N LYS A 126 7.34 -3.37 -1.64
CA LYS A 126 8.75 -3.57 -1.31
C LYS A 126 9.56 -2.42 -1.86
N LEU A 127 10.17 -1.66 -0.95
CA LEU A 127 10.90 -0.43 -1.23
C LEU A 127 12.34 -0.56 -0.73
N SER A 128 13.27 0.01 -1.47
CA SER A 128 14.64 0.26 -1.02
C SER A 128 15.03 1.69 -1.31
N MET A 129 15.82 2.28 -0.41
CA MET A 129 16.26 3.67 -0.56
C MET A 129 17.73 3.80 -0.17
N PHE A 130 18.43 4.72 -0.82
CA PHE A 130 19.76 5.12 -0.41
C PHE A 130 19.96 6.61 -0.67
N ALA A 131 20.91 7.20 0.04
CA ALA A 131 21.24 8.61 -0.06
C ALA A 131 22.71 8.81 -0.35
N VAL A 132 23.00 9.70 -1.30
CA VAL A 132 24.36 10.10 -1.65
C VAL A 132 24.53 11.60 -1.43
N GLU A 133 25.71 11.99 -1.02
CA GLU A 133 26.12 13.39 -1.02
C GLU A 133 26.22 13.90 -2.46
N ARG A 134 25.58 15.02 -2.76
CA ARG A 134 25.41 15.51 -4.14
C ARG A 134 26.76 15.77 -4.84
N GLU A 135 27.74 16.35 -4.14
CA GLU A 135 29.01 16.77 -4.73
C GLU A 135 29.97 15.61 -4.91
N SER A 136 30.10 14.76 -3.89
CA SER A 136 31.09 13.68 -3.89
C SER A 136 30.56 12.35 -4.42
N GLY A 137 29.22 12.20 -4.50
CA GLY A 137 28.57 10.93 -4.81
C GLY A 137 28.71 9.85 -3.75
N ARG A 138 29.29 10.19 -2.57
CA ARG A 138 29.50 9.26 -1.48
C ARG A 138 28.18 8.84 -0.83
N LEU A 139 28.01 7.53 -0.61
CA LEU A 139 26.89 7.00 0.15
C LEU A 139 26.92 7.50 1.59
N VAL A 140 25.85 8.13 2.06
CA VAL A 140 25.72 8.69 3.41
C VAL A 140 24.66 7.99 4.24
N TRP A 141 23.70 7.33 3.59
CA TRP A 141 22.64 6.61 4.25
C TRP A 141 22.01 5.57 3.32
N GLN A 142 21.47 4.50 3.88
CA GLN A 142 20.64 3.55 3.16
C GLN A 142 19.57 2.94 4.07
N ALA A 143 18.39 2.72 3.52
CA ALA A 143 17.41 1.77 4.02
C ALA A 143 17.45 0.55 3.11
N GLY A 144 17.78 -0.61 3.65
CA GLY A 144 17.75 -1.88 2.91
C GLY A 144 16.33 -2.17 2.43
N PRO A 145 16.12 -3.25 1.64
CA PRO A 145 14.79 -3.56 1.14
C PRO A 145 13.83 -3.84 2.30
N VAL A 146 12.86 -2.96 2.46
CA VAL A 146 11.75 -3.12 3.41
C VAL A 146 10.54 -3.62 2.64
N ARG A 147 9.90 -4.68 3.15
CA ARG A 147 8.68 -5.24 2.58
C ARG A 147 7.57 -5.20 3.62
N SER A 148 6.37 -4.91 3.17
CA SER A 148 5.14 -5.07 3.95
C SER A 148 4.03 -5.65 3.09
N ASP A 149 3.20 -6.46 3.74
CA ASP A 149 2.00 -7.05 3.17
C ASP A 149 0.79 -6.57 3.99
N SER A 150 -0.28 -6.21 3.29
CA SER A 150 -1.60 -5.99 3.87
C SER A 150 -2.56 -7.05 3.37
N SER A 151 -3.61 -7.35 4.11
CA SER A 151 -4.58 -8.38 3.73
C SER A 151 -6.02 -7.97 4.05
N GLN A 152 -6.95 -8.45 3.22
CA GLN A 152 -8.39 -8.41 3.45
C GLN A 152 -8.98 -9.76 3.09
N GLY A 153 -9.72 -10.37 4.03
CA GLY A 153 -10.46 -11.59 3.82
C GLY A 153 -11.96 -11.35 3.91
N ILE A 154 -12.70 -11.97 2.99
CA ILE A 154 -14.17 -12.01 3.00
C ILE A 154 -14.59 -13.47 2.92
N ARG A 155 -15.31 -13.94 3.91
CA ARG A 155 -15.83 -15.31 3.96
C ARG A 155 -17.35 -15.31 4.07
N LYS A 156 -18.00 -16.13 3.25
CA LYS A 156 -19.43 -16.43 3.33
C LYS A 156 -19.62 -17.94 3.34
N SER A 157 -20.48 -18.48 4.22
CA SER A 157 -20.67 -19.89 4.37
C SER A 157 -22.13 -20.19 4.71
N PHE A 158 -22.78 -21.07 3.93
CA PHE A 158 -24.17 -21.50 4.13
C PHE A 158 -25.18 -20.35 4.31
N GLY A 159 -25.02 -19.27 3.53
CA GLY A 159 -25.90 -18.09 3.64
C GLY A 159 -25.56 -17.15 4.80
N LEU A 160 -24.62 -17.52 5.70
CA LEU A 160 -24.15 -16.69 6.79
C LEU A 160 -22.95 -15.82 6.35
N GLY A 161 -22.88 -14.59 6.85
CA GLY A 161 -21.85 -13.61 6.51
C GLY A 161 -22.38 -12.46 5.65
N PRO A 162 -21.50 -11.61 5.12
CA PRO A 162 -20.05 -11.82 5.03
C PRO A 162 -19.32 -11.58 6.36
N PHE A 163 -18.31 -12.40 6.63
CA PHE A 163 -17.36 -12.22 7.72
C PHE A 163 -16.07 -11.62 7.15
N TYR A 164 -15.58 -10.55 7.78
CA TYR A 164 -14.39 -9.83 7.35
C TYR A 164 -13.21 -10.14 8.26
N SER A 165 -12.01 -10.23 7.67
CA SER A 165 -10.75 -10.48 8.38
C SER A 165 -9.59 -9.79 7.68
N GLY A 166 -8.42 -9.75 8.32
CA GLY A 166 -7.20 -9.18 7.76
C GLY A 166 -6.80 -7.84 8.40
N THR A 167 -5.73 -7.23 7.87
CA THR A 167 -5.19 -5.95 8.36
C THR A 167 -6.15 -4.78 8.07
N ILE A 168 -6.99 -4.91 7.03
CA ILE A 168 -8.06 -3.99 6.68
C ILE A 168 -9.39 -4.70 6.92
N ALA A 169 -9.86 -4.66 8.17
CA ALA A 169 -10.99 -5.49 8.59
C ALA A 169 -12.37 -4.97 8.15
N HIS A 170 -12.53 -3.67 7.87
CA HIS A 170 -13.84 -3.11 7.50
C HIS A 170 -13.72 -1.93 6.53
N PRO A 171 -14.36 -1.96 5.35
CA PRO A 171 -14.37 -0.83 4.42
C PRO A 171 -15.15 0.40 4.93
N ALA A 172 -15.92 0.25 6.02
CA ALA A 172 -16.77 1.31 6.56
C ALA A 172 -16.24 1.95 7.85
N THR A 173 -15.08 1.54 8.36
CA THR A 173 -14.52 2.09 9.60
C THR A 173 -13.63 3.29 9.31
N ILE A 174 -14.00 4.47 9.83
CA ILE A 174 -13.11 5.63 9.79
C ILE A 174 -12.02 5.42 10.84
N THR A 175 -10.83 5.04 10.39
CA THR A 175 -9.66 4.92 11.25
C THR A 175 -8.89 6.24 11.21
N ARG A 176 -8.83 6.94 12.33
CA ARG A 176 -7.98 8.13 12.49
C ARG A 176 -6.62 7.68 13.01
N TYR A 177 -5.59 7.79 12.18
CA TYR A 177 -4.21 7.63 12.64
C TYR A 177 -3.72 8.96 13.22
N SER A 178 -3.78 9.13 14.54
CA SER A 178 -3.24 10.31 15.22
C SER A 178 -1.83 10.00 15.74
N ASN A 179 -0.82 10.07 14.88
CA ASN A 179 0.57 9.99 15.29
C ASN A 179 1.23 11.39 15.36
N PHE A 180 0.47 12.41 15.76
CA PHE A 180 1.07 13.71 16.03
C PHE A 180 1.78 13.63 17.41
N ARG A 181 3.03 13.17 17.44
CA ARG A 181 3.90 13.40 18.60
C ARG A 181 4.21 14.89 18.67
N ARG A 182 3.53 15.58 19.57
CA ARG A 182 3.94 16.92 20.00
C ARG A 182 5.35 16.82 20.54
N THR A 183 6.36 17.25 19.76
CA THR A 183 7.70 17.51 20.30
C THR A 183 7.56 18.59 21.36
N LYS A 184 7.71 18.21 22.64
CA LYS A 184 7.89 19.18 23.72
C LYS A 184 9.19 19.92 23.43
N ARG A 185 9.08 21.20 23.06
CA ARG A 185 10.21 22.14 23.15
C ARG A 185 10.61 22.21 24.64
N ARG A 186 11.83 21.83 24.91
CA ARG A 186 12.56 22.25 26.12
C ARG A 186 13.33 23.50 25.78
#